data_fc74a8d882fa1fc7f41838d2fdbfbda7
#
_entry.id   fc74a8d882fa1fc7f41838d2fdbfbda7
#
_cell.length_a   1.000
_cell.length_b   1.000
_cell.length_c   1.000
_cell.angle_alpha   90.00
_cell.angle_beta   90.00
_cell.angle_gamma   90.00
#
_symmetry.space_group_name_H-M   'P 1'
#
loop_
_entity.id
_entity.type
_entity.pdbx_description
1 polymer ?
#
loop_
_entity_poly.entity_id
_entity_poly.type
_entity_poly.pdbx_seq_one_letter_code
_entity_poly.pdbx_strand_id
1 'polypeptide(L)'
;MRSKIKIYFLENSFDYNGNDLNSNIIGGSEKTLINISSELAKDDKFKIKVFNNTTNSTIINNVSWMNINEINQSEEVNYVIAMSDANLFKNIYCKNNFLWSHSVQSLEKFIRKKQLISFFKYKPVMILEGDYHFKTRSFLTSFYGKKILKIAPDNDFINTKIDLNKLPPTNAIFTTKSDRNLDFLLDAWHQIKKNSIQSKLFINPPYKLTNMNIEDEVILRKKGEKKLLIEELVNSRVFITPGHKTEVFCLAAEEARELCVPIVTMGIGSLYERVEHGITGFVAQNKKEFIDFTNLVLNDSKTYFKLKDNLIKRKNSRNYSHVKNDLIKI
;
A
#
# COMPACT_ATOMS: atom_id res chain seq x y z
N MET A 1 -37.56 12.12 -0.02
CA MET A 1 -36.26 11.46 -0.25
C MET A 1 -35.44 11.57 1.02
N ARG A 2 -34.84 10.48 1.51
CA ARG A 2 -33.89 10.56 2.62
C ARG A 2 -32.65 11.36 2.17
N SER A 3 -32.19 12.30 3.00
CA SER A 3 -30.98 13.07 2.71
C SER A 3 -29.78 12.09 2.60
N LYS A 4 -28.95 12.25 1.56
CA LYS A 4 -27.74 11.44 1.39
C LYS A 4 -26.75 11.71 2.52
N ILE A 5 -26.05 10.68 2.98
CA ILE A 5 -24.95 10.78 3.93
C ILE A 5 -23.74 11.36 3.19
N LYS A 6 -23.26 12.52 3.63
CA LYS A 6 -22.12 13.21 3.03
C LYS A 6 -20.82 12.75 3.70
N ILE A 7 -19.91 12.22 2.90
CA ILE A 7 -18.56 11.79 3.32
C ILE A 7 -17.54 12.58 2.50
N TYR A 8 -16.69 13.35 3.17
CA TYR A 8 -15.66 14.15 2.54
C TYR A 8 -14.28 13.62 2.89
N PHE A 9 -13.49 13.37 1.87
CA PHE A 9 -12.07 13.04 2.01
C PHE A 9 -11.25 14.30 1.77
N LEU A 10 -10.27 14.55 2.64
CA LEU A 10 -9.36 15.69 2.55
C LEU A 10 -7.93 15.18 2.37
N GLU A 11 -7.25 15.68 1.35
CA GLU A 11 -5.89 15.29 1.02
C GLU A 11 -5.13 16.51 0.45
N ASN A 12 -3.82 16.58 0.61
CA ASN A 12 -3.04 17.77 0.21
C ASN A 12 -1.69 17.45 -0.45
N SER A 13 -1.53 16.28 -1.07
CA SER A 13 -0.24 15.91 -1.67
C SER A 13 0.03 16.68 -2.97
N PHE A 14 -0.61 16.33 -4.05
CA PHE A 14 -0.40 16.90 -5.39
C PHE A 14 -1.69 16.83 -6.22
N ASP A 15 -1.64 17.30 -7.46
CA ASP A 15 -2.78 17.26 -8.39
C ASP A 15 -3.00 15.83 -8.91
N TYR A 16 -4.14 15.25 -8.60
CA TYR A 16 -4.64 13.98 -9.16
C TYR A 16 -6.14 13.83 -8.94
N ASN A 17 -6.78 12.91 -9.67
CA ASN A 17 -8.20 12.60 -9.52
C ASN A 17 -8.48 11.12 -9.85
N GLY A 18 -9.75 10.74 -9.95
CA GLY A 18 -10.18 9.36 -10.17
C GLY A 18 -9.69 8.72 -11.49
N ASN A 19 -9.28 9.50 -12.49
CA ASN A 19 -8.74 8.99 -13.75
C ASN A 19 -7.28 8.51 -13.61
N ASP A 20 -6.59 8.93 -12.55
CA ASP A 20 -5.16 8.64 -12.35
C ASP A 20 -4.88 7.28 -11.73
N LEU A 21 -5.90 6.43 -11.51
CA LEU A 21 -5.75 5.11 -10.86
C LEU A 21 -4.67 4.24 -11.52
N ASN A 22 -4.51 4.34 -12.84
CA ASN A 22 -3.50 3.62 -13.61
C ASN A 22 -2.23 4.44 -13.87
N SER A 23 -2.18 5.68 -13.36
CA SER A 23 -1.03 6.57 -13.54
C SER A 23 0.19 6.08 -12.73
N ASN A 24 1.37 6.32 -13.28
CA ASN A 24 2.64 6.05 -12.63
C ASN A 24 3.04 7.11 -11.59
N ILE A 25 2.30 8.19 -11.53
CA ILE A 25 2.60 9.35 -10.66
C ILE A 25 2.12 9.07 -9.24
N ILE A 26 0.98 8.35 -9.09
CA ILE A 26 0.35 8.13 -7.80
C ILE A 26 0.92 6.93 -7.03
N GLY A 27 0.98 7.05 -5.71
CA GLY A 27 1.40 6.00 -4.79
C GLY A 27 0.23 5.17 -4.23
N GLY A 28 0.54 4.31 -3.26
CA GLY A 28 -0.47 3.42 -2.65
C GLY A 28 -1.57 4.16 -1.88
N SER A 29 -1.26 5.29 -1.23
CA SER A 29 -2.24 6.10 -0.49
C SER A 29 -3.27 6.75 -1.42
N GLU A 30 -2.81 7.31 -2.54
CA GLU A 30 -3.67 7.93 -3.55
C GLU A 30 -4.54 6.89 -4.24
N LYS A 31 -3.97 5.74 -4.62
CA LYS A 31 -4.73 4.59 -5.16
C LYS A 31 -5.80 4.11 -4.18
N THR A 32 -5.46 4.03 -2.90
CA THR A 32 -6.41 3.66 -1.85
C THR A 32 -7.56 4.66 -1.77
N LEU A 33 -7.28 5.96 -1.83
CA LEU A 33 -8.30 7.01 -1.81
C LEU A 33 -9.22 6.94 -3.04
N ILE A 34 -8.67 6.77 -4.24
CA ILE A 34 -9.46 6.64 -5.48
C ILE A 34 -10.38 5.42 -5.39
N ASN A 35 -9.84 4.26 -5.00
CA ASN A 35 -10.61 3.04 -4.94
C ASN A 35 -11.73 3.09 -3.90
N ILE A 36 -11.45 3.56 -2.68
CA ILE A 36 -12.45 3.59 -1.61
C ILE A 36 -13.55 4.64 -1.87
N SER A 37 -13.17 5.82 -2.38
CA SER A 37 -14.15 6.86 -2.72
C SER A 37 -15.09 6.42 -3.84
N SER A 38 -14.54 5.77 -4.88
CA SER A 38 -15.32 5.21 -5.99
C SER A 38 -16.21 4.05 -5.51
N GLU A 39 -15.73 3.19 -4.61
CA GLU A 39 -16.52 2.07 -4.09
C GLU A 39 -17.67 2.55 -3.18
N LEU A 40 -17.44 3.58 -2.37
CA LEU A 40 -18.52 4.22 -1.57
C LEU A 40 -19.58 4.88 -2.47
N ALA A 41 -19.15 5.55 -3.55
CA ALA A 41 -20.04 6.27 -4.45
C ALA A 41 -20.95 5.37 -5.31
N LYS A 42 -20.71 4.04 -5.34
CA LYS A 42 -21.63 3.06 -5.95
C LYS A 42 -22.95 2.92 -5.17
N ASP A 43 -23.00 3.33 -3.91
CA ASP A 43 -24.18 3.25 -3.07
C ASP A 43 -24.86 4.63 -3.02
N ASP A 44 -26.06 4.73 -3.57
CA ASP A 44 -26.81 5.97 -3.72
C ASP A 44 -27.14 6.70 -2.41
N LYS A 45 -27.00 6.01 -1.28
CA LYS A 45 -27.18 6.64 0.05
C LYS A 45 -26.05 7.61 0.41
N PHE A 46 -24.87 7.51 -0.26
CA PHE A 46 -23.73 8.38 0.00
C PHE A 46 -23.60 9.48 -1.04
N LYS A 47 -23.10 10.63 -0.59
CA LYS A 47 -22.56 11.70 -1.43
C LYS A 47 -21.09 11.87 -1.10
N ILE A 48 -20.21 11.49 -2.03
CA ILE A 48 -18.77 11.47 -1.82
C ILE A 48 -18.12 12.66 -2.51
N LYS A 49 -17.32 13.41 -1.75
CA LYS A 49 -16.44 14.45 -2.29
C LYS A 49 -15.00 14.17 -1.84
N VAL A 50 -14.06 14.35 -2.74
CA VAL A 50 -12.62 14.35 -2.45
C VAL A 50 -12.10 15.76 -2.70
N PHE A 51 -11.51 16.36 -1.69
CA PHE A 51 -10.86 17.66 -1.77
C PHE A 51 -9.35 17.47 -1.69
N ASN A 52 -8.66 17.80 -2.77
CA ASN A 52 -7.20 17.72 -2.86
C ASN A 52 -6.66 18.93 -3.65
N ASN A 53 -5.43 18.83 -4.17
CA ASN A 53 -4.82 19.90 -4.97
C ASN A 53 -5.18 19.81 -6.46
N THR A 54 -6.32 19.18 -6.84
CA THR A 54 -6.72 19.12 -8.25
C THR A 54 -6.93 20.52 -8.82
N THR A 55 -6.43 20.72 -10.02
CA THR A 55 -6.56 22.01 -10.73
C THR A 55 -7.91 22.18 -11.37
N ASN A 56 -8.62 21.07 -11.68
CA ASN A 56 -9.92 21.10 -12.34
C ASN A 56 -10.92 20.26 -11.59
N SER A 57 -11.97 20.90 -11.05
CA SER A 57 -13.07 20.21 -10.39
C SER A 57 -13.85 19.37 -11.39
N THR A 58 -14.07 18.08 -11.06
CA THR A 58 -14.69 17.11 -11.97
C THR A 58 -15.46 16.04 -11.19
N ILE A 59 -16.33 15.31 -11.89
CA ILE A 59 -17.03 14.15 -11.33
C ILE A 59 -16.59 12.90 -12.08
N ILE A 60 -16.02 11.95 -11.33
CA ILE A 60 -15.53 10.69 -11.86
C ILE A 60 -16.07 9.56 -11.00
N ASN A 61 -16.73 8.57 -11.61
CA ASN A 61 -17.35 7.43 -10.91
C ASN A 61 -18.27 7.87 -9.74
N ASN A 62 -19.10 8.91 -9.95
CA ASN A 62 -19.99 9.53 -8.96
C ASN A 62 -19.25 10.16 -7.75
N VAL A 63 -17.96 10.34 -7.81
CA VAL A 63 -17.14 11.06 -6.83
C VAL A 63 -16.88 12.48 -7.35
N SER A 64 -17.18 13.50 -6.58
CA SER A 64 -16.82 14.89 -6.89
C SER A 64 -15.38 15.13 -6.44
N TRP A 65 -14.48 15.37 -7.39
CA TRP A 65 -13.08 15.78 -7.15
C TRP A 65 -13.01 17.29 -7.24
N MET A 66 -12.55 17.95 -6.19
CA MET A 66 -12.59 19.41 -6.06
C MET A 66 -11.27 19.93 -5.47
N ASN A 67 -10.93 21.17 -5.81
CA ASN A 67 -9.79 21.80 -5.16
C ASN A 67 -10.07 22.02 -3.67
N ILE A 68 -9.06 21.82 -2.84
CA ILE A 68 -9.21 21.95 -1.38
C ILE A 68 -9.60 23.37 -0.95
N ASN A 69 -9.26 24.37 -1.76
CA ASN A 69 -9.64 25.77 -1.54
C ASN A 69 -11.14 26.07 -1.87
N GLU A 70 -11.83 25.14 -2.52
CA GLU A 70 -13.25 25.25 -2.86
C GLU A 70 -14.18 24.72 -1.75
N ILE A 71 -13.63 24.30 -0.60
CA ILE A 71 -14.44 23.78 0.50
C ILE A 71 -15.37 24.86 1.03
N ASN A 72 -16.67 24.59 0.97
CA ASN A 72 -17.65 25.41 1.65
C ASN A 72 -17.72 25.05 3.14
N GLN A 73 -17.16 25.89 3.99
CA GLN A 73 -17.06 25.65 5.44
C GLN A 73 -18.43 25.64 6.14
N SER A 74 -19.48 26.24 5.54
CA SER A 74 -20.83 26.25 6.09
C SER A 74 -21.67 25.03 5.69
N GLU A 75 -21.13 24.14 4.82
CA GLU A 75 -21.84 22.91 4.41
C GLU A 75 -21.84 21.89 5.55
N GLU A 76 -23.03 21.44 5.96
CA GLU A 76 -23.15 20.34 6.91
C GLU A 76 -22.70 19.02 6.27
N VAL A 77 -21.77 18.35 6.94
CA VAL A 77 -21.17 17.09 6.51
C VAL A 77 -21.29 16.05 7.63
N ASN A 78 -21.60 14.82 7.28
CA ASN A 78 -21.77 13.76 8.26
C ASN A 78 -20.41 13.20 8.73
N TYR A 79 -19.45 13.03 7.81
CA TYR A 79 -18.14 12.45 8.09
C TYR A 79 -17.04 13.18 7.30
N VAL A 80 -15.93 13.48 7.97
CA VAL A 80 -14.73 14.00 7.33
C VAL A 80 -13.57 13.05 7.62
N ILE A 81 -12.89 12.61 6.56
CA ILE A 81 -11.73 11.72 6.62
C ILE A 81 -10.53 12.47 6.04
N ALA A 82 -9.61 12.89 6.90
CA ALA A 82 -8.36 13.52 6.48
C ALA A 82 -7.26 12.48 6.27
N MET A 83 -6.54 12.56 5.15
CA MET A 83 -5.45 11.64 4.80
C MET A 83 -4.15 12.12 5.42
N SER A 84 -3.66 11.43 6.46
CA SER A 84 -2.35 11.61 7.10
C SER A 84 -2.01 13.00 7.68
N ASP A 85 -2.89 14.02 7.56
CA ASP A 85 -2.65 15.37 8.07
C ASP A 85 -3.86 15.94 8.83
N ALA A 86 -3.71 16.10 10.15
CA ALA A 86 -4.76 16.66 11.01
C ALA A 86 -5.04 18.16 10.75
N ASN A 87 -4.13 18.88 10.09
CA ASN A 87 -4.33 20.29 9.75
C ASN A 87 -5.46 20.50 8.74
N LEU A 88 -5.77 19.47 7.94
CA LEU A 88 -6.83 19.53 6.95
C LEU A 88 -8.22 19.79 7.54
N PHE A 89 -8.45 19.42 8.81
CA PHE A 89 -9.70 19.71 9.50
C PHE A 89 -9.96 21.19 9.73
N LYS A 90 -8.96 22.08 9.51
CA LYS A 90 -9.18 23.55 9.55
C LYS A 90 -10.12 24.02 8.43
N ASN A 91 -10.21 23.24 7.35
CA ASN A 91 -10.97 23.61 6.16
C ASN A 91 -12.47 23.35 6.30
N ILE A 92 -12.89 22.46 7.21
CA ILE A 92 -14.31 22.14 7.41
C ILE A 92 -14.57 21.62 8.82
N TYR A 93 -15.69 22.06 9.42
CA TYR A 93 -16.15 21.55 10.71
C TYR A 93 -17.04 20.33 10.55
N CYS A 94 -16.76 19.29 11.32
CA CYS A 94 -17.59 18.09 11.42
C CYS A 94 -17.47 17.50 12.83
N LYS A 95 -18.53 16.83 13.30
CA LYS A 95 -18.50 16.10 14.58
C LYS A 95 -17.75 14.77 14.45
N ASN A 96 -17.87 14.10 13.30
CA ASN A 96 -17.28 12.79 13.03
C ASN A 96 -16.03 12.95 12.16
N ASN A 97 -14.90 13.22 12.81
CA ASN A 97 -13.62 13.41 12.16
C ASN A 97 -12.77 12.15 12.28
N PHE A 98 -12.20 11.69 11.17
CA PHE A 98 -11.29 10.57 11.09
C PHE A 98 -9.97 10.99 10.48
N LEU A 99 -8.86 10.60 11.09
CA LEU A 99 -7.52 10.77 10.53
C LEU A 99 -7.00 9.42 10.04
N TRP A 100 -7.12 9.19 8.73
CA TRP A 100 -6.63 7.95 8.12
C TRP A 100 -5.15 8.07 7.81
N SER A 101 -4.34 7.32 8.52
CA SER A 101 -2.90 7.38 8.40
C SER A 101 -2.35 6.29 7.46
N HIS A 102 -1.50 6.70 6.51
CA HIS A 102 -0.74 5.81 5.62
C HIS A 102 0.76 5.79 5.96
N SER A 103 1.11 6.15 7.19
CA SER A 103 2.50 6.18 7.64
C SER A 103 2.58 6.09 9.15
N VAL A 104 3.72 5.69 9.69
CA VAL A 104 3.96 5.68 11.14
C VAL A 104 3.63 7.04 11.75
N GLN A 105 2.80 7.03 12.78
CA GLN A 105 2.38 8.23 13.50
C GLN A 105 3.15 8.36 14.80
N SER A 106 4.32 9.01 14.72
CA SER A 106 5.14 9.36 15.88
C SER A 106 4.77 10.76 16.41
N LEU A 107 4.99 10.96 17.70
CA LEU A 107 4.81 12.28 18.32
C LEU A 107 5.71 13.32 17.66
N GLU A 108 6.98 12.97 17.38
CA GLU A 108 7.94 13.82 16.68
C GLU A 108 7.38 14.30 15.33
N LYS A 109 6.78 13.41 14.53
CA LYS A 109 6.17 13.77 13.25
C LYS A 109 5.02 14.77 13.42
N PHE A 110 4.17 14.59 14.44
CA PHE A 110 3.07 15.50 14.74
C PHE A 110 3.58 16.88 15.15
N ILE A 111 4.64 16.95 15.96
CA ILE A 111 5.28 18.21 16.36
C ILE A 111 5.90 18.88 15.13
N ARG A 112 6.75 18.19 14.37
CA ARG A 112 7.44 18.70 13.20
C ARG A 112 6.49 19.23 12.11
N LYS A 113 5.35 18.56 11.92
CA LYS A 113 4.29 18.96 10.98
C LYS A 113 3.25 19.90 11.60
N LYS A 114 3.46 20.37 12.84
CA LYS A 114 2.55 21.29 13.57
C LYS A 114 1.10 20.79 13.62
N GLN A 115 0.89 19.48 13.73
CA GLN A 115 -0.44 18.86 13.70
C GLN A 115 -1.10 18.77 15.07
N LEU A 116 -0.36 18.92 16.18
CA LEU A 116 -0.89 18.70 17.55
C LEU A 116 -2.08 19.62 17.87
N ILE A 117 -2.00 20.91 17.54
CA ILE A 117 -3.08 21.87 17.81
C ILE A 117 -4.36 21.43 17.10
N SER A 118 -4.26 21.07 15.81
CA SER A 118 -5.41 20.61 15.03
C SER A 118 -5.94 19.28 15.53
N PHE A 119 -5.06 18.36 15.91
CA PHE A 119 -5.44 17.06 16.46
C PHE A 119 -6.26 17.21 17.76
N PHE A 120 -5.80 18.03 18.72
CA PHE A 120 -6.52 18.25 19.97
C PHE A 120 -7.79 19.09 19.79
N LYS A 121 -7.79 20.03 18.84
CA LYS A 121 -8.97 20.86 18.54
C LYS A 121 -10.10 20.05 17.89
N TYR A 122 -9.77 19.23 16.88
CA TYR A 122 -10.75 18.52 16.05
C TYR A 122 -11.03 17.09 16.49
N LYS A 123 -10.26 16.56 17.45
CA LYS A 123 -10.47 15.28 18.14
C LYS A 123 -10.74 14.08 17.20
N PRO A 124 -9.92 13.87 16.13
CA PRO A 124 -10.22 12.82 15.18
C PRO A 124 -9.97 11.42 15.76
N VAL A 125 -10.82 10.47 15.36
CA VAL A 125 -10.54 9.04 15.54
C VAL A 125 -9.49 8.61 14.53
N MET A 126 -8.44 7.91 15.00
CA MET A 126 -7.36 7.45 14.14
C MET A 126 -7.76 6.19 13.38
N ILE A 127 -7.58 6.14 12.06
CA ILE A 127 -7.68 4.93 11.24
C ILE A 127 -6.27 4.46 10.88
N LEU A 128 -5.97 3.20 11.19
CA LEU A 128 -4.67 2.53 11.05
C LEU A 128 -4.83 1.30 10.16
N GLU A 129 -3.78 0.88 9.43
CA GLU A 129 -3.89 -0.11 8.35
C GLU A 129 -3.57 -1.55 8.78
N GLY A 130 -3.08 -1.78 9.99
CA GLY A 130 -2.73 -3.12 10.49
C GLY A 130 -2.25 -3.13 11.91
N ASP A 131 -1.90 -4.31 12.42
CA ASP A 131 -1.45 -4.51 13.80
C ASP A 131 -0.07 -3.89 14.04
N TYR A 132 0.84 -3.95 13.07
CA TYR A 132 2.12 -3.25 13.14
C TYR A 132 1.92 -1.74 13.27
N HIS A 133 1.07 -1.17 12.42
CA HIS A 133 0.74 0.25 12.46
C HIS A 133 0.13 0.63 13.82
N PHE A 134 -0.72 -0.22 14.37
CA PHE A 134 -1.32 -0.05 15.68
C PHE A 134 -0.27 -0.09 16.81
N LYS A 135 0.70 -1.03 16.75
CA LYS A 135 1.74 -1.17 17.77
C LYS A 135 2.78 -0.05 17.76
N THR A 136 3.07 0.50 16.57
CA THR A 136 4.15 1.49 16.38
C THR A 136 3.72 2.94 16.49
N ARG A 137 2.40 3.22 16.63
CA ARG A 137 1.91 4.58 16.81
C ARG A 137 2.28 5.16 18.18
N SER A 138 2.37 6.49 18.28
CA SER A 138 2.38 7.14 19.58
C SER A 138 0.99 7.02 20.26
N PHE A 139 0.98 6.81 21.56
CA PHE A 139 -0.25 6.81 22.36
C PHE A 139 -1.06 8.11 22.17
N LEU A 140 -0.39 9.25 22.17
CA LEU A 140 -1.03 10.55 22.02
C LEU A 140 -1.77 10.71 20.69
N THR A 141 -1.28 10.08 19.61
CA THR A 141 -1.92 10.19 18.28
C THR A 141 -3.22 9.40 18.17
N SER A 142 -3.59 8.62 19.15
CA SER A 142 -4.84 7.87 19.21
C SER A 142 -5.66 8.16 20.45
N PHE A 143 -5.45 9.32 21.09
CA PHE A 143 -6.11 9.72 22.33
C PHE A 143 -7.64 9.75 22.22
N TYR A 144 -8.18 10.18 21.07
CA TYR A 144 -9.63 10.27 20.81
C TYR A 144 -10.23 8.99 20.22
N GLY A 145 -9.47 7.92 20.15
CA GLY A 145 -9.92 6.64 19.63
C GLY A 145 -9.09 6.20 18.42
N LYS A 146 -9.21 4.91 18.11
CA LYS A 146 -8.48 4.27 17.03
C LYS A 146 -9.27 3.10 16.47
N LYS A 147 -9.15 2.89 15.16
CA LYS A 147 -9.75 1.79 14.42
C LYS A 147 -8.71 1.19 13.48
N ILE A 148 -8.80 -0.11 13.22
CA ILE A 148 -7.98 -0.78 12.23
C ILE A 148 -8.83 -1.00 10.97
N LEU A 149 -8.33 -0.51 9.84
CA LEU A 149 -8.92 -0.70 8.53
C LEU A 149 -7.86 -1.24 7.57
N LYS A 150 -7.85 -2.54 7.36
CA LYS A 150 -6.94 -3.16 6.40
C LYS A 150 -7.39 -2.79 4.99
N ILE A 151 -6.48 -2.22 4.20
CA ILE A 151 -6.71 -1.90 2.79
C ILE A 151 -6.63 -3.14 1.90
N ALA A 152 -6.82 -2.99 0.60
CA ALA A 152 -6.80 -4.08 -0.36
C ALA A 152 -5.99 -3.71 -1.60
N PRO A 153 -5.45 -4.67 -2.34
CA PRO A 153 -4.95 -4.43 -3.69
C PRO A 153 -6.09 -4.13 -4.66
N ASP A 154 -5.77 -3.63 -5.83
CA ASP A 154 -6.74 -3.41 -6.90
C ASP A 154 -7.38 -4.72 -7.36
N ASN A 155 -8.62 -4.62 -7.84
CA ASN A 155 -9.38 -5.78 -8.35
C ASN A 155 -8.65 -6.54 -9.48
N ASP A 156 -7.80 -5.87 -10.25
CA ASP A 156 -7.04 -6.51 -11.33
C ASP A 156 -6.09 -7.58 -10.80
N PHE A 157 -5.45 -7.36 -9.64
CA PHE A 157 -4.62 -8.38 -8.97
C PHE A 157 -5.46 -9.55 -8.46
N ILE A 158 -6.63 -9.25 -7.90
CA ILE A 158 -7.53 -10.25 -7.32
C ILE A 158 -8.14 -11.15 -8.40
N ASN A 159 -8.55 -10.54 -9.52
CA ASN A 159 -9.27 -11.22 -10.61
C ASN A 159 -8.33 -11.89 -11.61
N THR A 160 -7.01 -11.68 -11.50
CA THR A 160 -6.04 -12.33 -12.38
C THR A 160 -6.07 -13.85 -12.20
N LYS A 161 -6.28 -14.56 -13.30
CA LYS A 161 -6.22 -16.02 -13.32
C LYS A 161 -4.77 -16.49 -13.19
N ILE A 162 -4.53 -17.32 -12.19
CA ILE A 162 -3.19 -17.87 -11.93
C ILE A 162 -3.11 -19.26 -12.55
N ASP A 163 -2.13 -19.47 -13.43
CA ASP A 163 -1.81 -20.80 -13.92
C ASP A 163 -1.05 -21.57 -12.83
N LEU A 164 -1.70 -22.61 -12.30
CA LEU A 164 -1.20 -23.42 -11.18
C LEU A 164 0.04 -24.23 -11.56
N ASN A 165 0.14 -24.63 -12.81
CA ASN A 165 1.20 -25.52 -13.30
C ASN A 165 2.40 -24.76 -13.88
N LYS A 166 2.27 -23.45 -14.07
CA LYS A 166 3.33 -22.63 -14.63
C LYS A 166 4.45 -22.45 -13.62
N LEU A 167 5.65 -22.88 -14.00
CA LEU A 167 6.89 -22.54 -13.31
C LEU A 167 7.51 -21.30 -13.98
N PRO A 168 7.54 -20.14 -13.29
CA PRO A 168 8.13 -18.92 -13.87
C PRO A 168 9.65 -19.07 -14.03
N PRO A 169 10.30 -18.23 -14.86
CA PRO A 169 11.74 -18.08 -14.87
C PRO A 169 12.30 -17.80 -13.46
N THR A 170 13.58 -18.05 -13.23
CA THR A 170 14.25 -17.79 -11.96
C THR A 170 14.46 -16.29 -11.70
N ASN A 171 13.42 -15.51 -11.87
CA ASN A 171 13.43 -14.06 -11.66
C ASN A 171 12.97 -13.72 -10.25
N ALA A 172 13.63 -12.72 -9.66
CA ALA A 172 13.16 -12.04 -8.45
C ALA A 172 12.65 -10.64 -8.79
N ILE A 173 11.70 -10.14 -8.01
CA ILE A 173 11.11 -8.83 -8.24
C ILE A 173 10.97 -8.04 -6.93
N PHE A 174 11.27 -6.73 -6.99
CA PHE A 174 11.11 -5.76 -5.91
C PHE A 174 10.36 -4.53 -6.44
N THR A 175 9.14 -4.32 -5.98
CA THR A 175 8.26 -3.25 -6.48
C THR A 175 7.96 -2.16 -5.45
N THR A 176 8.57 -2.25 -4.26
CA THR A 176 8.45 -1.20 -3.24
C THR A 176 9.31 0.03 -3.59
N LYS A 177 9.19 1.10 -2.82
CA LYS A 177 10.00 2.31 -3.01
C LYS A 177 11.47 2.03 -2.72
N SER A 178 12.38 2.71 -3.42
CA SER A 178 13.84 2.53 -3.25
C SER A 178 14.34 2.87 -1.84
N ASP A 179 13.65 3.76 -1.10
CA ASP A 179 13.96 4.08 0.29
C ASP A 179 13.59 2.95 1.29
N ARG A 180 13.14 1.79 0.79
CA ARG A 180 12.79 0.61 1.58
C ARG A 180 13.92 -0.42 1.62
N ASN A 181 15.12 0.00 1.98
CA ASN A 181 16.34 -0.82 2.11
C ASN A 181 16.79 -1.46 0.78
N LEU A 182 16.69 -0.72 -0.34
CA LEU A 182 17.16 -1.20 -1.63
C LEU A 182 18.67 -1.52 -1.62
N ASP A 183 19.48 -0.72 -0.91
CA ASP A 183 20.95 -0.97 -0.79
C ASP A 183 21.25 -2.33 -0.17
N PHE A 184 20.54 -2.70 0.90
CA PHE A 184 20.64 -4.04 1.49
C PHE A 184 20.26 -5.12 0.47
N LEU A 185 19.21 -4.88 -0.31
CA LEU A 185 18.73 -5.84 -1.31
C LEU A 185 19.76 -6.05 -2.41
N LEU A 186 20.36 -4.99 -2.93
CA LEU A 186 21.39 -5.08 -3.98
C LEU A 186 22.66 -5.78 -3.49
N ASP A 187 23.10 -5.47 -2.27
CA ASP A 187 24.22 -6.15 -1.64
C ASP A 187 23.93 -7.66 -1.40
N ALA A 188 22.71 -8.01 -0.98
CA ALA A 188 22.29 -9.39 -0.88
C ALA A 188 22.19 -10.07 -2.27
N TRP A 189 21.69 -9.35 -3.28
CA TRP A 189 21.53 -9.85 -4.64
C TRP A 189 22.86 -10.28 -5.26
N HIS A 190 23.92 -9.51 -5.06
CA HIS A 190 25.26 -9.89 -5.51
C HIS A 190 25.66 -11.30 -4.99
N GLN A 191 25.31 -11.64 -3.76
CA GLN A 191 25.60 -12.96 -3.20
C GLN A 191 24.61 -14.04 -3.69
N ILE A 192 23.33 -13.69 -3.89
CA ILE A 192 22.31 -14.59 -4.45
C ILE A 192 22.75 -15.07 -5.84
N LYS A 193 23.27 -14.15 -6.67
CA LYS A 193 23.72 -14.45 -8.04
C LYS A 193 24.80 -15.54 -8.10
N LYS A 194 25.66 -15.67 -7.10
CA LYS A 194 26.70 -16.73 -7.08
C LYS A 194 26.12 -18.14 -7.14
N ASN A 195 24.91 -18.33 -6.58
CA ASN A 195 24.21 -19.63 -6.55
C ASN A 195 23.01 -19.69 -7.52
N SER A 196 22.65 -18.57 -8.15
CA SER A 196 21.52 -18.44 -9.06
C SER A 196 21.92 -17.63 -10.31
N ILE A 197 22.93 -18.13 -11.04
CA ILE A 197 23.64 -17.41 -12.12
C ILE A 197 22.70 -16.87 -13.19
N GLN A 198 21.65 -17.61 -13.58
CA GLN A 198 20.71 -17.20 -14.63
C GLN A 198 19.59 -16.27 -14.13
N SER A 199 19.52 -16.02 -12.83
CA SER A 199 18.45 -15.23 -12.24
C SER A 199 18.60 -13.75 -12.54
N LYS A 200 17.46 -13.04 -12.67
CA LYS A 200 17.37 -11.60 -12.88
C LYS A 200 16.59 -10.97 -11.75
N LEU A 201 17.00 -9.78 -11.33
CA LEU A 201 16.28 -8.97 -10.34
C LEU A 201 15.62 -7.77 -11.03
N PHE A 202 14.30 -7.72 -10.98
CA PHE A 202 13.53 -6.58 -11.49
C PHE A 202 13.24 -5.60 -10.35
N ILE A 203 13.65 -4.34 -10.50
CA ILE A 203 13.41 -3.29 -9.49
C ILE A 203 12.75 -2.06 -10.08
N ASN A 204 11.96 -1.36 -9.29
CA ASN A 204 11.51 -0.01 -9.66
C ASN A 204 12.71 0.94 -9.76
N PRO A 205 12.75 1.85 -10.74
CA PRO A 205 13.81 2.85 -10.83
C PRO A 205 13.94 3.63 -9.52
N PRO A 206 15.15 3.73 -8.94
CA PRO A 206 15.37 4.49 -7.73
C PRO A 206 15.19 6.00 -7.98
N TYR A 207 14.74 6.75 -6.96
CA TYR A 207 14.55 8.20 -7.07
C TYR A 207 15.86 8.98 -7.29
N LYS A 208 16.99 8.42 -6.84
CA LYS A 208 18.33 8.98 -7.06
C LYS A 208 19.23 7.83 -7.52
N LEU A 209 19.81 7.98 -8.68
CA LEU A 209 20.89 7.12 -9.20
C LEU A 209 22.22 7.58 -8.60
N THR A 210 22.37 7.56 -7.28
CA THR A 210 23.65 7.89 -6.65
C THR A 210 24.44 6.60 -6.45
N ASN A 211 25.49 6.41 -7.28
CA ASN A 211 26.56 5.42 -7.10
C ASN A 211 26.11 3.95 -6.87
N MET A 212 24.94 3.56 -7.35
CA MET A 212 24.55 2.16 -7.34
C MET A 212 25.27 1.44 -8.47
N ASN A 213 26.18 0.55 -8.16
CA ASN A 213 26.62 -0.44 -9.12
C ASN A 213 25.44 -1.34 -9.44
N ILE A 214 24.75 -1.02 -10.53
CA ILE A 214 23.70 -1.87 -11.10
C ILE A 214 24.42 -2.93 -11.94
N GLU A 215 25.02 -3.84 -11.25
CA GLU A 215 25.69 -5.04 -11.80
C GLU A 215 24.79 -6.25 -11.59
N ASP A 216 25.18 -7.38 -12.10
CA ASP A 216 24.60 -8.68 -11.79
C ASP A 216 23.14 -8.89 -12.24
N GLU A 217 22.81 -8.52 -13.48
CA GLU A 217 21.49 -8.80 -14.06
C GLU A 217 20.34 -8.10 -13.28
N VAL A 218 20.58 -6.91 -12.73
CA VAL A 218 19.54 -6.06 -12.16
C VAL A 218 18.89 -5.24 -13.29
N ILE A 219 17.59 -5.44 -13.46
CA ILE A 219 16.81 -4.82 -14.53
C ILE A 219 15.91 -3.72 -13.94
N LEU A 220 16.11 -2.50 -14.42
CA LEU A 220 15.21 -1.39 -14.10
C LEU A 220 13.90 -1.58 -14.86
N ARG A 221 12.81 -1.77 -14.11
CA ARG A 221 11.47 -1.88 -14.65
C ARG A 221 11.04 -0.54 -15.29
N LYS A 222 10.35 -0.62 -16.39
CA LYS A 222 9.60 0.54 -16.88
C LYS A 222 8.38 0.72 -15.99
N LYS A 223 8.25 1.87 -15.33
CA LYS A 223 6.97 2.24 -14.73
C LYS A 223 5.95 2.33 -15.85
N GLY A 224 4.95 1.51 -15.81
CA GLY A 224 3.98 1.36 -16.87
C GLY A 224 2.59 1.05 -16.31
N GLU A 225 1.73 0.59 -17.19
CA GLU A 225 0.38 0.17 -16.85
C GLU A 225 0.39 -0.94 -15.80
N LYS A 226 -0.64 -0.99 -14.98
CA LYS A 226 -0.87 -2.01 -13.97
C LYS A 226 -0.78 -3.44 -14.54
N LYS A 227 -1.25 -3.64 -15.77
CA LYS A 227 -1.18 -4.92 -16.49
C LYS A 227 0.26 -5.40 -16.63
N LEU A 228 1.20 -4.52 -16.97
CA LEU A 228 2.62 -4.87 -17.06
C LEU A 228 3.17 -5.32 -15.69
N LEU A 229 2.81 -4.63 -14.60
CA LEU A 229 3.22 -5.02 -13.25
C LEU A 229 2.70 -6.41 -12.89
N ILE A 230 1.44 -6.72 -13.22
CA ILE A 230 0.85 -8.04 -13.00
C ILE A 230 1.61 -9.11 -13.80
N GLU A 231 1.89 -8.86 -15.08
CA GLU A 231 2.66 -9.76 -15.93
C GLU A 231 4.08 -10.02 -15.40
N GLU A 232 4.78 -8.99 -14.93
CA GLU A 232 6.11 -9.11 -14.33
C GLU A 232 6.08 -9.90 -13.01
N LEU A 233 5.09 -9.66 -12.15
CA LEU A 233 4.91 -10.41 -10.91
C LEU A 233 4.65 -11.90 -11.18
N VAL A 234 3.70 -12.25 -12.05
CA VAL A 234 3.38 -13.66 -12.35
C VAL A 234 4.48 -14.38 -13.13
N ASN A 235 5.41 -13.64 -13.75
CA ASN A 235 6.62 -14.15 -14.39
C ASN A 235 7.86 -14.09 -13.48
N SER A 236 7.69 -13.75 -12.21
CA SER A 236 8.75 -13.81 -11.20
C SER A 236 8.54 -14.98 -10.27
N ARG A 237 9.62 -15.68 -9.91
CA ARG A 237 9.57 -16.84 -9.01
C ARG A 237 9.43 -16.41 -7.55
N VAL A 238 9.91 -15.21 -7.23
CA VAL A 238 9.90 -14.71 -5.87
C VAL A 238 9.79 -13.18 -5.83
N PHE A 239 8.97 -12.67 -4.95
CA PHE A 239 8.97 -11.27 -4.54
C PHE A 239 9.92 -11.14 -3.35
N ILE A 240 10.95 -10.30 -3.48
CA ILE A 240 11.93 -10.11 -2.41
C ILE A 240 11.89 -8.69 -1.88
N THR A 241 11.84 -8.54 -0.57
CA THR A 241 11.87 -7.23 0.07
C THR A 241 12.41 -7.33 1.50
N PRO A 242 13.47 -6.59 1.83
CA PRO A 242 13.96 -6.58 3.21
C PRO A 242 12.93 -6.04 4.19
N GLY A 243 12.12 -5.08 3.74
CA GLY A 243 11.20 -4.32 4.55
C GLY A 243 11.83 -3.07 5.16
N HIS A 244 10.99 -2.23 5.75
CA HIS A 244 11.42 -0.98 6.39
C HIS A 244 10.46 -0.62 7.54
N LYS A 245 10.99 0.01 8.60
CA LYS A 245 10.19 0.39 9.79
C LYS A 245 9.02 1.34 9.48
N THR A 246 9.10 2.11 8.39
CA THR A 246 8.02 3.01 7.97
C THR A 246 6.97 2.34 7.08
N GLU A 247 7.13 1.05 6.75
CA GLU A 247 6.17 0.28 5.98
C GLU A 247 5.03 -0.19 6.89
N VAL A 248 3.88 0.46 6.82
CA VAL A 248 2.75 0.20 7.74
C VAL A 248 1.74 -0.82 7.23
N PHE A 249 1.73 -1.10 5.92
CA PHE A 249 0.87 -2.12 5.30
C PHE A 249 1.59 -2.98 4.27
N CYS A 250 2.41 -2.39 3.42
CA CYS A 250 3.08 -2.99 2.27
C CYS A 250 2.10 -3.55 1.22
N LEU A 251 1.46 -2.64 0.49
CA LEU A 251 0.51 -3.01 -0.58
C LEU A 251 1.17 -3.89 -1.64
N ALA A 252 2.44 -3.62 -2.00
CA ALA A 252 3.19 -4.42 -2.97
C ALA A 252 3.35 -5.90 -2.57
N ALA A 253 3.51 -6.18 -1.26
CA ALA A 253 3.53 -7.55 -0.77
C ALA A 253 2.14 -8.21 -0.84
N GLU A 254 1.07 -7.45 -0.60
CA GLU A 254 -0.29 -7.96 -0.73
C GLU A 254 -0.64 -8.24 -2.20
N GLU A 255 -0.22 -7.37 -3.13
CA GLU A 255 -0.33 -7.57 -4.58
C GLU A 255 0.37 -8.87 -5.01
N ALA A 256 1.59 -9.10 -4.54
CA ALA A 256 2.33 -10.34 -4.80
C ALA A 256 1.60 -11.59 -4.24
N ARG A 257 1.04 -11.49 -3.02
CA ARG A 257 0.27 -12.59 -2.41
C ARG A 257 -0.99 -12.93 -3.21
N GLU A 258 -1.74 -11.93 -3.66
CA GLU A 258 -2.94 -12.16 -4.48
C GLU A 258 -2.63 -12.79 -5.83
N LEU A 259 -1.42 -12.57 -6.37
CA LEU A 259 -0.90 -13.24 -7.56
C LEU A 259 -0.19 -14.57 -7.25
N CYS A 260 -0.25 -15.05 -6.01
CA CYS A 260 0.37 -16.29 -5.54
C CYS A 260 1.90 -16.34 -5.79
N VAL A 261 2.57 -15.20 -5.68
CA VAL A 261 4.03 -15.10 -5.76
C VAL A 261 4.62 -15.23 -4.35
N PRO A 262 5.47 -16.22 -4.07
CA PRO A 262 6.14 -16.39 -2.78
C PRO A 262 6.96 -15.16 -2.40
N ILE A 263 6.99 -14.83 -1.10
CA ILE A 263 7.70 -13.66 -0.59
C ILE A 263 8.88 -14.08 0.28
N VAL A 264 10.05 -13.46 0.08
CA VAL A 264 11.18 -13.53 1.01
C VAL A 264 11.44 -12.14 1.59
N THR A 265 11.48 -12.05 2.91
CA THR A 265 11.61 -10.79 3.64
C THR A 265 12.43 -10.93 4.93
N MET A 266 12.93 -9.79 5.45
CA MET A 266 13.47 -9.72 6.83
C MET A 266 12.37 -9.50 7.88
N GLY A 267 11.09 -9.42 7.48
CA GLY A 267 9.99 -9.19 8.41
C GLY A 267 9.96 -7.80 9.04
N ILE A 268 10.72 -6.84 8.52
CA ILE A 268 10.78 -5.47 9.06
C ILE A 268 9.52 -4.71 8.66
N GLY A 269 8.95 -3.96 9.59
CA GLY A 269 7.70 -3.23 9.34
C GLY A 269 6.48 -4.16 9.39
N SER A 270 5.49 -3.91 8.56
CA SER A 270 4.28 -4.74 8.46
C SER A 270 4.48 -6.07 7.72
N LEU A 271 5.69 -6.36 7.22
CA LEU A 271 5.93 -7.55 6.40
C LEU A 271 5.78 -8.86 7.16
N TYR A 272 6.00 -8.87 8.48
CA TYR A 272 5.72 -10.06 9.29
C TYR A 272 4.22 -10.42 9.33
N GLU A 273 3.33 -9.48 8.99
CA GLU A 273 1.89 -9.73 8.85
C GLU A 273 1.52 -10.31 7.47
N ARG A 274 2.45 -10.25 6.50
CA ARG A 274 2.23 -10.63 5.10
C ARG A 274 2.74 -12.02 4.78
N VAL A 275 3.68 -12.55 5.57
CA VAL A 275 4.36 -13.82 5.28
C VAL A 275 4.22 -14.78 6.45
N GLU A 276 3.64 -15.94 6.19
CA GLU A 276 3.68 -17.10 7.07
C GLU A 276 4.95 -17.92 6.73
N HIS A 277 5.94 -17.87 7.62
CA HIS A 277 7.27 -18.49 7.40
C HIS A 277 7.16 -19.97 7.06
N GLY A 278 7.79 -20.39 5.95
CA GLY A 278 7.78 -21.77 5.44
C GLY A 278 6.46 -22.23 4.82
N ILE A 279 5.44 -21.35 4.79
CA ILE A 279 4.09 -21.64 4.28
C ILE A 279 3.78 -20.79 3.05
N THR A 280 3.84 -19.47 3.14
CA THR A 280 3.54 -18.57 2.02
C THR A 280 4.77 -17.84 1.50
N GLY A 281 5.91 -18.08 2.13
CA GLY A 281 7.19 -17.46 1.86
C GLY A 281 8.13 -17.66 3.03
N PHE A 282 9.19 -16.86 3.12
CA PHE A 282 10.14 -16.95 4.21
C PHE A 282 10.39 -15.61 4.87
N VAL A 283 10.50 -15.63 6.20
CA VAL A 283 10.95 -14.49 7.02
C VAL A 283 12.34 -14.83 7.55
N ALA A 284 13.33 -14.10 7.08
CA ALA A 284 14.74 -14.28 7.45
C ALA A 284 15.08 -13.47 8.71
N GLN A 285 15.92 -14.02 9.58
CA GLN A 285 16.40 -13.36 10.79
C GLN A 285 17.70 -12.57 10.56
N ASN A 286 18.42 -12.88 9.48
CA ASN A 286 19.68 -12.25 9.11
C ASN A 286 19.88 -12.29 7.60
N LYS A 287 20.91 -11.57 7.11
CA LYS A 287 21.23 -11.46 5.69
C LYS A 287 21.52 -12.82 5.05
N LYS A 288 22.20 -13.72 5.77
CA LYS A 288 22.53 -15.06 5.24
C LYS A 288 21.25 -15.85 4.97
N GLU A 289 20.32 -15.91 5.93
CA GLU A 289 19.04 -16.58 5.74
C GLU A 289 18.21 -15.93 4.61
N PHE A 290 18.24 -14.60 4.45
CA PHE A 290 17.57 -13.93 3.35
C PHE A 290 18.11 -14.40 1.99
N ILE A 291 19.42 -14.54 1.87
CA ILE A 291 20.10 -15.07 0.68
C ILE A 291 19.74 -16.54 0.46
N ASP A 292 19.86 -17.38 1.51
CA ASP A 292 19.61 -18.82 1.44
C ASP A 292 18.15 -19.12 1.04
N PHE A 293 17.18 -18.44 1.66
CA PHE A 293 15.76 -18.60 1.32
C PHE A 293 15.43 -18.09 -0.08
N THR A 294 16.06 -16.99 -0.51
CA THR A 294 15.85 -16.50 -1.89
C THR A 294 16.38 -17.53 -2.90
N ASN A 295 17.59 -18.05 -2.69
CA ASN A 295 18.16 -19.10 -3.54
C ASN A 295 17.31 -20.38 -3.52
N LEU A 296 16.77 -20.76 -2.37
CA LEU A 296 15.88 -21.92 -2.24
C LEU A 296 14.64 -21.76 -3.13
N VAL A 297 13.95 -20.61 -3.08
CA VAL A 297 12.77 -20.38 -3.92
C VAL A 297 13.12 -20.27 -5.40
N LEU A 298 14.27 -19.66 -5.73
CA LEU A 298 14.71 -19.51 -7.12
C LEU A 298 15.11 -20.86 -7.75
N ASN A 299 15.75 -21.77 -7.01
CA ASN A 299 16.39 -22.96 -7.58
C ASN A 299 15.61 -24.26 -7.34
N ASP A 300 14.77 -24.33 -6.28
CA ASP A 300 13.98 -25.53 -5.98
C ASP A 300 12.51 -25.37 -6.38
N SER A 301 12.14 -26.01 -7.49
CA SER A 301 10.77 -26.00 -7.99
C SER A 301 9.75 -26.62 -7.03
N LYS A 302 10.16 -27.62 -6.23
CA LYS A 302 9.27 -28.27 -5.25
C LYS A 302 8.88 -27.28 -4.16
N THR A 303 9.85 -26.56 -3.61
CA THR A 303 9.60 -25.48 -2.63
C THR A 303 8.73 -24.38 -3.24
N TYR A 304 9.03 -23.94 -4.46
CA TYR A 304 8.20 -22.94 -5.15
C TYR A 304 6.74 -23.37 -5.25
N PHE A 305 6.46 -24.57 -5.79
CA PHE A 305 5.08 -25.04 -5.94
C PHE A 305 4.39 -25.24 -4.59
N LYS A 306 5.07 -25.76 -3.57
CA LYS A 306 4.53 -25.88 -2.21
C LYS A 306 4.07 -24.52 -1.65
N LEU A 307 4.89 -23.48 -1.79
CA LEU A 307 4.56 -22.12 -1.34
C LEU A 307 3.40 -21.54 -2.16
N LYS A 308 3.41 -21.71 -3.48
CA LYS A 308 2.35 -21.27 -4.38
C LYS A 308 1.00 -21.92 -4.06
N ASP A 309 0.96 -23.23 -3.85
CA ASP A 309 -0.26 -23.96 -3.47
C ASP A 309 -0.81 -23.44 -2.13
N ASN A 310 0.04 -23.17 -1.18
CA ASN A 310 -0.36 -22.59 0.09
C ASN A 310 -0.92 -21.17 -0.07
N LEU A 311 -0.32 -20.34 -0.93
CA LEU A 311 -0.82 -19.00 -1.24
C LEU A 311 -2.21 -19.06 -1.87
N ILE A 312 -2.45 -19.99 -2.79
CA ILE A 312 -3.76 -20.21 -3.41
C ILE A 312 -4.81 -20.56 -2.35
N LYS A 313 -4.50 -21.50 -1.44
CA LYS A 313 -5.39 -21.90 -0.34
C LYS A 313 -5.67 -20.77 0.64
N ARG A 314 -4.77 -19.78 0.75
CA ARG A 314 -4.85 -18.64 1.66
C ARG A 314 -5.22 -17.33 0.95
N LYS A 315 -5.55 -17.39 -0.32
CA LYS A 315 -6.03 -16.24 -1.07
C LYS A 315 -7.32 -15.74 -0.42
N ASN A 316 -7.31 -14.53 0.10
CA ASN A 316 -8.46 -13.98 0.80
C ASN A 316 -9.37 -13.17 -0.11
N SER A 317 -8.86 -12.80 -1.29
CA SER A 317 -9.57 -12.01 -2.32
C SER A 317 -10.22 -10.75 -1.75
N ARG A 318 -9.59 -10.16 -0.71
CA ARG A 318 -10.06 -8.92 -0.10
C ARG A 318 -9.98 -7.79 -1.12
N ASN A 319 -11.10 -7.14 -1.36
CA ASN A 319 -11.24 -6.04 -2.31
C ASN A 319 -11.83 -4.79 -1.64
N TYR A 320 -11.97 -3.70 -2.39
CA TYR A 320 -12.47 -2.44 -1.85
C TYR A 320 -13.95 -2.48 -1.43
N SER A 321 -14.75 -3.44 -1.89
CA SER A 321 -16.09 -3.66 -1.32
C SER A 321 -16.01 -4.12 0.15
N HIS A 322 -15.06 -4.98 0.48
CA HIS A 322 -14.80 -5.38 1.86
C HIS A 322 -14.27 -4.20 2.69
N VAL A 323 -13.36 -3.40 2.12
CA VAL A 323 -12.81 -2.19 2.79
C VAL A 323 -13.94 -1.19 3.07
N LYS A 324 -14.84 -0.95 2.08
CA LYS A 324 -16.04 -0.11 2.27
C LYS A 324 -16.90 -0.61 3.42
N ASN A 325 -17.22 -1.90 3.43
CA ASN A 325 -18.07 -2.48 4.47
C ASN A 325 -17.47 -2.34 5.87
N ASP A 326 -16.14 -2.48 5.98
CA ASP A 326 -15.45 -2.27 7.26
C ASP A 326 -15.41 -0.78 7.64
N LEU A 327 -15.16 0.11 6.68
CA LEU A 327 -15.16 1.57 6.93
C LEU A 327 -16.53 2.07 7.41
N ILE A 328 -17.63 1.55 6.86
CA ILE A 328 -18.98 1.92 7.27
C ILE A 328 -19.29 1.49 8.71
N LYS A 329 -18.62 0.46 9.24
CA LYS A 329 -18.77 -0.02 10.62
C LYS A 329 -17.94 0.77 11.63
N ILE A 330 -17.02 1.58 11.17
CA ILE A 330 -16.15 2.44 12.00
C ILE A 330 -16.93 3.65 12.52
#